data_8184ec5d34486d581e967a2109ec34dd
#
_entry.id   8184ec5d34486d581e967a2109ec34dd
#
_cell.length_a   1.000
_cell.length_b   1.000
_cell.length_c   1.000
_cell.angle_alpha   90.00
_cell.angle_beta   90.00
_cell.angle_gamma   90.00
#
_symmetry.space_group_name_H-M   'P 1'
#
loop_
_entity.id
_entity.type
_entity.pdbx_description
1 polymer ?
#
loop_
_entity_poly.entity_id
_entity_poly.type
_entity_poly.pdbx_seq_one_letter_code
_entity_poly.pdbx_strand_id
1 'polypeptide(L)'
;LWVAAVVAAGFAATSCSDDSDSGSGVFRVEWDPTKTVHPDREGAAVLIVDGREGTSWRAEITAGADWVSFNRTAPGGQTVKTGIAGTSLAARNQYVYYWPNDTRGERHAMIRFTFDGQAPLELELTQYSTSAADDVYQTGHNLVWPEIPARKSDDAYVYVTHFALLRNQNTGVTYNARNFTMCFDKTKFAAWWVAYPLHSAYTGSGRVETWAYDPKIAAEYQANLTKSYPARNFDRGHQIPNADRSGNAMMQAQTFYFSNMTPQNYSLNQNPWAALEKMARDNWMCSDTLYVVTGAYWNPGSTFATPDIDGKQCPVPNYYFKVFVRTVKGNVRQAGDRLGDYPADQLKSIGFWVENAGGQGTARSWVKSVSEVENLTGFEFFPSVPAAVKAQKDAASWGL
;
A
#
# COMPACT_ATOMS: atom_id res chain seq x y z
N LEU A 1 -3.64 10.41 -0.87
CA LEU A 1 -4.13 10.76 0.47
C LEU A 1 -5.62 10.47 0.56
N TRP A 2 -6.00 9.20 0.76
CA TRP A 2 -7.26 8.91 1.43
C TRP A 2 -6.87 8.29 2.75
N VAL A 3 -6.76 9.16 3.73
CA VAL A 3 -7.16 8.83 5.08
C VAL A 3 -8.46 8.06 4.90
N ALA A 4 -8.65 6.90 5.57
CA ALA A 4 -9.97 6.63 6.08
C ALA A 4 -10.33 7.93 6.77
N ALA A 5 -11.03 8.80 6.07
CA ALA A 5 -11.44 10.07 6.61
C ALA A 5 -12.51 9.69 7.62
N VAL A 6 -12.06 9.44 8.83
CA VAL A 6 -12.86 9.74 9.98
C VAL A 6 -13.06 11.25 9.89
N VAL A 7 -14.05 11.67 9.14
CA VAL A 7 -14.58 13.01 9.27
C VAL A 7 -15.31 13.00 10.59
N ALA A 8 -14.53 13.13 11.66
CA ALA A 8 -15.05 13.65 12.88
C ALA A 8 -15.38 15.13 12.58
N ALA A 9 -16.59 15.40 12.11
CA ALA A 9 -17.14 16.74 12.18
C ALA A 9 -17.40 17.02 13.67
N GLY A 10 -16.32 17.13 14.43
CA GLY A 10 -16.30 17.65 15.77
C GLY A 10 -16.38 19.17 15.66
N PHE A 11 -17.57 19.73 15.61
CA PHE A 11 -17.74 21.12 16.00
C PHE A 11 -17.44 21.21 17.49
N ALA A 12 -16.24 21.69 17.83
CA ALA A 12 -15.97 22.21 19.16
C ALA A 12 -16.89 23.44 19.34
N ALA A 13 -17.97 23.29 20.06
CA ALA A 13 -18.72 24.40 20.59
C ALA A 13 -17.87 25.02 21.70
N THR A 14 -17.06 26.03 21.37
CA THR A 14 -16.50 26.94 22.38
C THR A 14 -17.61 27.84 22.89
N SER A 15 -18.18 27.51 24.04
CA SER A 15 -18.89 28.48 24.83
C SER A 15 -17.90 29.12 25.80
N CYS A 16 -17.54 30.37 25.54
CA CYS A 16 -16.93 31.21 26.56
C CYS A 16 -17.96 31.55 27.61
N SER A 17 -17.75 31.12 28.85
CA SER A 17 -18.21 31.81 30.06
C SER A 17 -17.19 31.53 31.15
N ASP A 18 -16.59 32.63 31.65
CA ASP A 18 -15.78 32.62 32.84
C ASP A 18 -16.56 32.00 33.99
N ASP A 19 -16.04 30.96 34.63
CA ASP A 19 -15.89 30.88 36.07
C ASP A 19 -15.11 29.59 36.43
N SER A 20 -14.25 29.76 37.41
CA SER A 20 -13.44 28.77 38.09
C SER A 20 -14.22 27.53 38.53
N ASP A 21 -13.90 26.35 38.06
CA ASP A 21 -13.48 25.20 38.88
C ASP A 21 -13.41 23.90 38.06
N SER A 22 -12.33 23.13 38.26
CA SER A 22 -12.19 21.66 38.12
C SER A 22 -12.79 20.95 36.91
N GLY A 23 -11.98 20.62 35.94
CA GLY A 23 -12.19 19.42 35.09
C GLY A 23 -13.21 19.59 33.97
N SER A 24 -12.82 20.29 32.89
CA SER A 24 -13.57 20.25 31.64
C SER A 24 -13.46 18.85 31.04
N GLY A 25 -14.39 17.96 31.36
CA GLY A 25 -14.51 16.66 30.72
C GLY A 25 -14.84 16.86 29.24
N VAL A 26 -13.88 16.66 28.37
CA VAL A 26 -14.08 16.70 26.93
C VAL A 26 -14.84 15.44 26.54
N PHE A 27 -16.06 15.61 25.98
CA PHE A 27 -16.79 14.49 25.38
C PHE A 27 -16.15 14.20 24.01
N ARG A 28 -15.59 13.00 23.85
CA ARG A 28 -14.87 12.60 22.64
C ARG A 28 -15.21 11.17 22.28
N VAL A 29 -15.52 10.95 21.03
CA VAL A 29 -15.60 9.62 20.44
C VAL A 29 -14.86 9.66 19.12
N GLU A 30 -13.93 8.77 18.96
CA GLU A 30 -13.15 8.65 17.72
C GLU A 30 -12.80 7.19 17.44
N TRP A 31 -12.51 6.90 16.19
CA TRP A 31 -11.93 5.61 15.83
C TRP A 31 -10.48 5.52 16.31
N ASP A 32 -10.10 4.35 16.84
CA ASP A 32 -8.69 4.05 17.14
C ASP A 32 -7.90 4.01 15.82
N PRO A 33 -7.03 4.98 15.56
CA PRO A 33 -6.29 5.05 14.29
C PRO A 33 -5.26 3.94 14.12
N THR A 34 -4.99 3.16 15.18
CA THR A 34 -4.09 2.02 15.15
C THR A 34 -4.76 0.74 14.65
N LYS A 35 -6.09 0.75 14.47
CA LYS A 35 -6.88 -0.40 14.03
C LYS A 35 -7.35 -0.23 12.60
N THR A 36 -6.88 -1.12 11.74
CA THR A 36 -7.28 -1.13 10.32
C THR A 36 -8.55 -1.95 10.13
N VAL A 37 -9.47 -1.42 9.33
CA VAL A 37 -10.63 -2.18 8.85
C VAL A 37 -10.21 -2.97 7.61
N HIS A 38 -10.24 -4.28 7.72
CA HIS A 38 -9.82 -5.19 6.65
C HIS A 38 -10.99 -5.46 5.70
N PRO A 39 -10.79 -5.38 4.37
CA PRO A 39 -11.84 -5.71 3.42
C PRO A 39 -12.07 -7.21 3.25
N ASP A 40 -11.06 -8.04 3.46
CA ASP A 40 -10.97 -9.45 3.10
C ASP A 40 -11.30 -10.43 4.23
N ARG A 41 -11.52 -9.92 5.44
CA ARG A 41 -11.77 -10.76 6.62
C ARG A 41 -12.62 -10.05 7.66
N GLU A 42 -13.18 -10.84 8.56
CA GLU A 42 -13.84 -10.31 9.75
C GLU A 42 -12.84 -9.63 10.69
N GLY A 43 -13.31 -8.66 11.43
CA GLY A 43 -12.51 -7.93 12.40
C GLY A 43 -13.34 -7.05 13.31
N ALA A 44 -12.65 -6.16 14.02
CA ALA A 44 -13.28 -5.14 14.82
C ALA A 44 -12.60 -3.79 14.62
N ALA A 45 -13.38 -2.77 14.31
CA ALA A 45 -12.99 -1.38 14.47
C ALA A 45 -13.18 -1.00 15.94
N VAL A 46 -12.33 -0.12 16.45
CA VAL A 46 -12.33 0.27 17.85
C VAL A 46 -12.69 1.74 17.97
N LEU A 47 -13.74 2.03 18.74
CA LEU A 47 -14.10 3.37 19.17
C LEU A 47 -13.43 3.66 20.51
N ILE A 48 -12.69 4.74 20.59
CA ILE A 48 -12.20 5.31 21.84
C ILE A 48 -13.28 6.28 22.33
N VAL A 49 -13.90 5.93 23.45
CA VAL A 49 -14.96 6.74 24.09
C VAL A 49 -14.39 7.39 25.32
N ASP A 50 -14.34 8.70 25.33
CA ASP A 50 -13.89 9.51 26.46
C ASP A 50 -14.96 10.53 26.83
N GLY A 51 -15.19 10.72 28.11
CA GLY A 51 -16.23 11.60 28.59
C GLY A 51 -16.11 11.81 30.10
N ARG A 52 -16.85 12.78 30.59
CA ARG A 52 -16.90 13.04 32.04
C ARG A 52 -17.36 11.79 32.80
N GLU A 53 -16.61 11.42 33.83
CA GLU A 53 -16.95 10.26 34.67
C GLU A 53 -18.41 10.28 35.16
N GLY A 54 -19.08 9.14 35.06
CA GLY A 54 -20.46 8.98 35.43
C GLY A 54 -21.50 9.41 34.40
N THR A 55 -21.06 10.00 33.24
CA THR A 55 -22.04 10.36 32.20
C THR A 55 -22.47 9.13 31.42
N SER A 56 -23.80 8.95 31.34
CA SER A 56 -24.39 7.89 30.52
C SER A 56 -24.24 8.21 29.04
N TRP A 57 -24.00 7.17 28.25
CA TRP A 57 -23.93 7.25 26.81
C TRP A 57 -24.61 6.06 26.13
N ARG A 58 -24.93 6.24 24.86
CA ARG A 58 -25.44 5.18 23.99
C ARG A 58 -24.85 5.34 22.59
N ALA A 59 -24.68 4.22 21.93
CA ALA A 59 -24.30 4.17 20.53
C ALA A 59 -25.28 3.30 19.76
N GLU A 60 -25.60 3.70 18.53
CA GLU A 60 -26.53 3.03 17.64
C GLU A 60 -25.97 2.97 16.23
N ILE A 61 -26.06 1.81 15.59
CA ILE A 61 -25.76 1.65 14.16
C ILE A 61 -27.00 2.11 13.39
N THR A 62 -26.92 3.26 12.75
CA THR A 62 -28.01 3.88 12.00
C THR A 62 -28.00 3.50 10.52
N ALA A 63 -26.86 3.03 10.00
CA ALA A 63 -26.72 2.46 8.67
C ALA A 63 -25.62 1.38 8.65
N GLY A 64 -25.73 0.42 7.74
CA GLY A 64 -24.73 -0.65 7.56
C GLY A 64 -24.88 -1.83 8.52
N ALA A 65 -26.02 -1.99 9.17
CA ALA A 65 -26.29 -3.11 10.09
C ALA A 65 -26.29 -4.50 9.45
N ASP A 66 -26.23 -4.56 8.13
CA ASP A 66 -26.05 -5.79 7.34
C ASP A 66 -24.62 -6.32 7.37
N TRP A 67 -23.64 -5.50 7.72
CA TRP A 67 -22.23 -5.88 7.72
C TRP A 67 -21.44 -5.45 8.99
N VAL A 68 -22.05 -4.68 9.90
CA VAL A 68 -21.44 -4.33 11.19
C VAL A 68 -22.38 -4.64 12.35
N SER A 69 -21.80 -4.88 13.53
CA SER A 69 -22.55 -5.16 14.76
C SER A 69 -21.73 -4.79 15.99
N PHE A 70 -22.40 -4.49 17.09
CA PHE A 70 -21.75 -4.35 18.40
C PHE A 70 -21.50 -5.70 19.10
N ASN A 71 -21.88 -6.81 18.51
CA ASN A 71 -21.50 -8.13 18.98
C ASN A 71 -20.74 -8.90 17.88
N ARG A 72 -19.96 -9.90 18.29
CA ARG A 72 -19.12 -10.71 17.41
C ARG A 72 -19.90 -11.76 16.60
N THR A 73 -21.19 -11.67 16.51
CA THR A 73 -22.02 -12.68 15.84
C THR A 73 -22.20 -12.32 14.37
N ALA A 74 -21.97 -13.27 13.47
CA ALA A 74 -22.06 -13.07 12.02
C ALA A 74 -23.47 -12.64 11.58
N PRO A 75 -23.63 -11.72 10.61
CA PRO A 75 -24.90 -11.45 9.98
C PRO A 75 -25.40 -12.71 9.27
N GLY A 76 -26.68 -12.97 9.34
CA GLY A 76 -27.34 -14.09 8.66
C GLY A 76 -27.62 -15.32 9.52
N GLY A 77 -27.09 -15.41 10.73
CA GLY A 77 -27.36 -16.52 11.64
C GLY A 77 -27.90 -16.15 13.00
N GLN A 78 -27.73 -14.89 13.42
CA GLN A 78 -28.12 -14.43 14.75
C GLN A 78 -28.46 -12.94 14.75
N THR A 79 -29.16 -12.48 15.79
CA THR A 79 -29.57 -11.10 15.92
C THR A 79 -28.39 -10.14 15.96
N VAL A 80 -28.26 -9.31 14.94
CA VAL A 80 -27.30 -8.21 14.90
C VAL A 80 -27.61 -7.25 16.05
N LYS A 81 -26.60 -6.92 16.84
CA LYS A 81 -26.76 -5.95 17.93
C LYS A 81 -26.47 -4.55 17.37
N THR A 82 -27.52 -3.77 17.17
CA THR A 82 -27.43 -2.42 16.59
C THR A 82 -27.28 -1.32 17.63
N GLY A 83 -27.41 -1.62 18.93
CA GLY A 83 -27.30 -0.63 19.98
C GLY A 83 -26.56 -1.11 21.21
N ILE A 84 -25.80 -0.22 21.84
CA ILE A 84 -25.10 -0.41 23.10
C ILE A 84 -25.26 0.85 23.95
N ALA A 85 -25.12 0.70 25.26
CA ALA A 85 -25.09 1.82 26.20
C ALA A 85 -24.08 1.53 27.32
N GLY A 86 -23.62 2.57 27.96
CA GLY A 86 -22.68 2.49 29.07
C GLY A 86 -22.62 3.78 29.87
N THR A 87 -21.68 3.82 30.81
CA THR A 87 -21.39 4.99 31.62
C THR A 87 -19.91 5.30 31.47
N SER A 88 -19.56 6.57 31.25
CA SER A 88 -18.19 7.00 31.11
C SER A 88 -17.42 6.83 32.42
N LEU A 89 -16.29 6.09 32.28
CA LEU A 89 -15.26 6.06 33.30
C LEU A 89 -14.02 6.45 32.54
N ALA A 90 -13.05 6.93 32.51
CA ALA A 90 -11.89 7.15 31.67
C ALA A 90 -12.00 6.52 30.26
N ALA A 91 -11.16 6.94 29.33
CA ALA A 91 -11.16 6.47 27.94
C ALA A 91 -11.31 4.94 27.83
N ARG A 92 -12.38 4.46 27.18
CA ARG A 92 -12.68 3.05 27.03
C ARG A 92 -12.85 2.68 25.56
N ASN A 93 -12.37 1.51 25.23
CA ASN A 93 -12.54 0.92 23.91
C ASN A 93 -13.92 0.26 23.78
N GLN A 94 -14.66 0.63 22.74
CA GLN A 94 -15.86 -0.05 22.29
C GLN A 94 -15.58 -0.68 20.93
N TYR A 95 -16.12 -1.89 20.70
CA TYR A 95 -15.83 -2.66 19.50
C TYR A 95 -17.03 -2.64 18.56
N VAL A 96 -16.77 -2.31 17.29
CA VAL A 96 -17.70 -2.47 16.17
C VAL A 96 -17.16 -3.59 15.30
N TYR A 97 -17.79 -4.75 15.35
CA TYR A 97 -17.39 -5.91 14.57
C TYR A 97 -17.89 -5.78 13.15
N TYR A 98 -17.11 -6.22 12.19
CA TYR A 98 -17.42 -6.18 10.78
C TYR A 98 -17.05 -7.51 10.09
N TRP A 99 -17.68 -7.78 8.96
CA TRP A 99 -17.45 -8.96 8.11
C TRP A 99 -16.76 -8.60 6.83
N PRO A 100 -16.21 -9.59 6.07
CA PRO A 100 -15.57 -9.32 4.78
C PRO A 100 -16.50 -8.55 3.85
N ASN A 101 -15.91 -7.64 3.07
CA ASN A 101 -16.62 -6.95 2.01
C ASN A 101 -16.50 -7.75 0.70
N ASP A 102 -17.51 -8.54 0.39
CA ASP A 102 -17.64 -9.30 -0.84
C ASP A 102 -18.32 -8.53 -1.99
N THR A 103 -18.70 -7.27 -1.72
CA THR A 103 -19.28 -6.40 -2.74
C THR A 103 -18.20 -5.81 -3.64
N ARG A 104 -18.62 -5.23 -4.78
CA ARG A 104 -17.72 -4.61 -5.75
C ARG A 104 -17.34 -3.16 -5.44
N GLY A 105 -17.66 -2.65 -4.27
CA GLY A 105 -17.41 -1.25 -3.90
C GLY A 105 -17.12 -1.09 -2.42
N GLU A 106 -16.64 0.08 -2.05
CA GLU A 106 -16.59 0.42 -0.65
C GLU A 106 -18.02 0.48 -0.06
N ARG A 107 -18.12 0.22 1.23
CA ARG A 107 -19.37 0.33 1.95
C ARG A 107 -19.17 1.10 3.24
N HIS A 108 -20.26 1.71 3.69
CA HIS A 108 -20.27 2.64 4.78
C HIS A 108 -21.24 2.18 5.87
N ALA A 109 -20.84 2.34 7.12
CA ALA A 109 -21.73 2.22 8.25
C ALA A 109 -21.72 3.52 9.05
N MET A 110 -22.88 3.90 9.55
CA MET A 110 -23.01 5.09 10.40
C MET A 110 -23.33 4.67 11.82
N ILE A 111 -22.55 5.19 12.75
CA ILE A 111 -22.73 5.00 14.18
C ILE A 111 -23.08 6.34 14.80
N ARG A 112 -24.30 6.43 15.36
CA ARG A 112 -24.71 7.57 16.17
C ARG A 112 -24.32 7.34 17.62
N PHE A 113 -23.54 8.26 18.16
CA PHE A 113 -23.12 8.23 19.56
C PHE A 113 -23.73 9.44 20.31
N THR A 114 -24.31 9.18 21.48
CA THR A 114 -24.97 10.22 22.29
C THR A 114 -24.52 10.12 23.74
N PHE A 115 -24.01 11.20 24.29
CA PHE A 115 -23.83 11.39 25.72
C PHE A 115 -25.04 12.13 26.29
N ASP A 116 -25.43 11.79 27.50
CA ASP A 116 -26.55 12.49 28.17
C ASP A 116 -26.23 13.99 28.28
N GLY A 117 -27.17 14.80 27.82
CA GLY A 117 -27.03 16.25 27.80
C GLY A 117 -26.20 16.84 26.67
N GLN A 118 -25.72 16.03 25.74
CA GLN A 118 -24.93 16.47 24.56
C GLN A 118 -25.67 16.20 23.26
N ALA A 119 -25.31 16.97 22.24
CA ALA A 119 -25.76 16.70 20.88
C ALA A 119 -25.18 15.36 20.38
N PRO A 120 -25.94 14.58 19.59
CA PRO A 120 -25.42 13.35 19.00
C PRO A 120 -24.22 13.60 18.09
N LEU A 121 -23.28 12.65 18.11
CA LEU A 121 -22.15 12.59 17.18
C LEU A 121 -22.41 11.45 16.18
N GLU A 122 -22.16 11.72 14.91
CA GLU A 122 -22.24 10.71 13.85
C GLU A 122 -20.81 10.33 13.44
N LEU A 123 -20.53 9.02 13.45
CA LEU A 123 -19.22 8.49 13.03
C LEU A 123 -19.43 7.53 11.87
N GLU A 124 -18.69 7.74 10.83
CA GLU A 124 -18.67 6.88 9.67
C GLU A 124 -17.58 5.81 9.80
N LEU A 125 -17.91 4.57 9.49
CA LEU A 125 -16.97 3.47 9.29
C LEU A 125 -16.97 3.09 7.81
N THR A 126 -15.83 3.21 7.16
CA THR A 126 -15.66 2.81 5.76
C THR A 126 -14.90 1.48 5.68
N GLN A 127 -15.43 0.55 4.90
CA GLN A 127 -14.74 -0.68 4.53
C GLN A 127 -14.62 -0.78 3.02
N TYR A 128 -13.38 -0.86 2.55
CA TYR A 128 -13.08 -1.01 1.13
C TYR A 128 -13.42 -2.42 0.64
N SER A 129 -13.61 -2.58 -0.66
CA SER A 129 -13.81 -3.89 -1.30
C SER A 129 -12.46 -4.53 -1.64
N THR A 130 -12.43 -5.86 -1.66
CA THR A 130 -11.28 -6.62 -2.16
C THR A 130 -11.12 -6.54 -3.68
N SER A 131 -12.17 -6.16 -4.42
CA SER A 131 -12.20 -6.38 -5.86
C SER A 131 -12.17 -5.14 -6.75
N ALA A 132 -12.63 -3.97 -6.29
CA ALA A 132 -12.74 -2.81 -7.19
C ALA A 132 -12.35 -1.47 -6.56
N ALA A 133 -12.51 -1.28 -5.25
CA ALA A 133 -12.20 0.00 -4.60
C ALA A 133 -10.70 0.26 -4.51
N ASP A 134 -9.89 -0.79 -4.60
CA ASP A 134 -8.43 -0.69 -4.68
C ASP A 134 -7.93 -0.44 -6.11
N ASP A 135 -8.83 -0.36 -7.09
CA ASP A 135 -8.44 0.01 -8.45
C ASP A 135 -8.15 1.51 -8.51
N VAL A 136 -6.90 1.83 -8.29
CA VAL A 136 -6.38 3.21 -8.32
C VAL A 136 -6.71 3.96 -9.61
N TYR A 137 -7.02 3.24 -10.68
CA TYR A 137 -7.41 3.83 -11.96
C TYR A 137 -8.86 4.29 -11.97
N GLN A 138 -9.76 3.57 -11.28
CA GLN A 138 -11.16 3.99 -11.17
C GLN A 138 -11.34 5.17 -10.24
N THR A 139 -10.52 5.26 -9.20
CA THR A 139 -10.55 6.37 -8.23
C THR A 139 -9.75 7.58 -8.67
N GLY A 140 -9.05 7.54 -9.82
CA GLY A 140 -8.20 8.62 -10.31
C GLY A 140 -6.91 8.80 -9.51
N HIS A 141 -6.58 7.91 -8.61
CA HIS A 141 -5.37 7.99 -7.77
C HIS A 141 -4.07 7.85 -8.55
N ASN A 142 -4.11 7.28 -9.75
CA ASN A 142 -2.97 7.28 -10.67
C ASN A 142 -2.48 8.71 -11.03
N LEU A 143 -3.32 9.72 -10.86
CA LEU A 143 -2.93 11.13 -11.03
C LEU A 143 -2.17 11.68 -9.82
N VAL A 144 -2.39 11.09 -8.63
CA VAL A 144 -1.75 11.53 -7.37
C VAL A 144 -0.46 10.75 -7.12
N TRP A 145 -0.37 9.51 -7.58
CA TRP A 145 0.80 8.65 -7.48
C TRP A 145 1.49 8.50 -8.84
N PRO A 146 2.46 9.36 -9.14
CA PRO A 146 3.03 9.51 -10.49
C PRO A 146 3.78 8.27 -10.98
N GLU A 147 4.14 7.35 -10.08
CA GLU A 147 4.83 6.12 -10.42
C GLU A 147 3.91 5.02 -10.93
N ILE A 148 2.59 5.15 -10.76
CA ILE A 148 1.67 4.13 -11.25
C ILE A 148 1.63 4.19 -12.78
N PRO A 149 2.03 3.11 -13.49
CA PRO A 149 1.98 3.03 -14.93
C PRO A 149 0.57 3.17 -15.48
N ALA A 150 0.45 3.57 -16.74
CA ALA A 150 -0.84 3.60 -17.41
C ALA A 150 -1.45 2.18 -17.45
N ARG A 151 -2.78 2.11 -17.29
CA ARG A 151 -3.50 0.84 -17.30
C ARG A 151 -3.50 0.21 -18.69
N LYS A 152 -3.18 -1.07 -18.76
CA LYS A 152 -3.44 -1.92 -19.93
C LYS A 152 -4.66 -2.81 -19.65
N SER A 153 -5.53 -2.95 -20.63
CA SER A 153 -6.64 -3.89 -20.55
C SER A 153 -6.18 -5.26 -21.05
N ASP A 154 -6.25 -6.26 -20.18
CA ASP A 154 -5.99 -7.67 -20.46
C ASP A 154 -6.74 -8.50 -19.42
N ASP A 155 -7.42 -9.55 -19.83
CA ASP A 155 -8.18 -10.41 -18.93
C ASP A 155 -7.30 -11.21 -17.96
N ALA A 156 -6.02 -11.37 -18.28
CA ALA A 156 -5.04 -11.99 -17.40
C ALA A 156 -4.58 -11.05 -16.27
N TYR A 157 -4.77 -9.73 -16.40
CA TYR A 157 -4.22 -8.76 -15.48
C TYR A 157 -5.15 -8.47 -14.30
N VAL A 158 -4.57 -8.43 -13.12
CA VAL A 158 -5.21 -7.97 -11.89
C VAL A 158 -4.37 -6.83 -11.32
N TYR A 159 -4.99 -5.67 -11.15
CA TYR A 159 -4.34 -4.51 -10.54
C TYR A 159 -4.65 -4.52 -9.04
N VAL A 160 -3.60 -4.56 -8.23
CA VAL A 160 -3.71 -4.66 -6.77
C VAL A 160 -2.92 -3.54 -6.13
N THR A 161 -3.53 -2.88 -5.14
CA THR A 161 -2.86 -1.89 -4.30
C THR A 161 -2.89 -2.32 -2.85
N HIS A 162 -1.73 -2.28 -2.20
CA HIS A 162 -1.57 -2.56 -0.79
C HIS A 162 -1.39 -1.29 0.01
N PHE A 163 -2.06 -1.24 1.15
CA PHE A 163 -1.98 -0.16 2.13
C PHE A 163 -1.56 -0.72 3.49
N ALA A 164 -0.95 0.12 4.31
CA ALA A 164 -0.71 -0.17 5.70
C ALA A 164 -0.63 1.13 6.52
N LEU A 165 -0.83 1.02 7.81
CA LEU A 165 -0.70 2.16 8.71
C LEU A 165 0.75 2.58 8.84
N LEU A 166 1.03 3.84 8.54
CA LEU A 166 2.33 4.48 8.70
C LEU A 166 2.20 5.65 9.67
N ARG A 167 3.08 5.69 10.68
CA ARG A 167 3.15 6.79 11.62
C ARG A 167 4.10 7.88 11.11
N ASN A 168 3.61 9.09 11.00
CA ASN A 168 4.44 10.25 10.73
C ASN A 168 5.31 10.54 11.98
N GLN A 169 6.62 10.42 11.84
CA GLN A 169 7.55 10.58 12.97
C GLN A 169 7.61 12.02 13.50
N ASN A 170 7.30 13.00 12.66
CA ASN A 170 7.35 14.42 13.04
C ASN A 170 6.08 14.88 13.75
N THR A 171 4.92 14.41 13.31
CA THR A 171 3.61 14.82 13.87
C THR A 171 3.02 13.81 14.83
N GLY A 172 3.51 12.57 14.84
CA GLY A 172 2.96 11.46 15.61
C GLY A 172 1.65 10.91 15.04
N VAL A 173 1.10 11.52 13.99
CA VAL A 173 -0.16 11.09 13.37
C VAL A 173 0.06 9.80 12.57
N THR A 174 -0.82 8.84 12.77
CA THR A 174 -0.87 7.60 11.98
C THR A 174 -1.89 7.77 10.85
N TYR A 175 -1.51 7.34 9.66
CA TYR A 175 -2.36 7.40 8.47
C TYR A 175 -2.23 6.12 7.64
N ASN A 176 -3.25 5.82 6.85
CA ASN A 176 -3.20 4.69 5.93
C ASN A 176 -2.40 5.09 4.70
N ALA A 177 -1.19 4.56 4.57
CA ALA A 177 -0.29 4.87 3.48
C ALA A 177 -0.29 3.77 2.43
N ARG A 178 -0.27 4.16 1.15
CA ARG A 178 -0.06 3.20 0.08
C ARG A 178 1.34 2.59 0.19
N ASN A 179 1.40 1.27 0.21
CA ASN A 179 2.64 0.52 0.23
C ASN A 179 3.19 0.36 -1.20
N PHE A 180 2.42 -0.30 -2.06
CA PHE A 180 2.74 -0.47 -3.48
C PHE A 180 1.48 -0.80 -4.29
N THR A 181 1.58 -0.63 -5.59
CA THR A 181 0.59 -1.08 -6.57
C THR A 181 1.27 -2.02 -7.56
N MET A 182 0.59 -3.08 -8.00
CA MET A 182 1.14 -4.00 -8.99
C MET A 182 0.15 -4.32 -10.11
N CYS A 183 0.70 -4.66 -11.28
CA CYS A 183 -0.01 -5.35 -12.35
C CYS A 183 0.35 -6.84 -12.29
N PHE A 184 -0.49 -7.63 -11.67
CA PHE A 184 -0.31 -9.07 -11.54
C PHE A 184 -0.90 -9.79 -12.76
N ASP A 185 -0.17 -10.76 -13.30
CA ASP A 185 -0.61 -11.60 -14.41
C ASP A 185 -0.93 -13.01 -13.91
N LYS A 186 -2.21 -13.40 -14.01
CA LYS A 186 -2.71 -14.73 -13.61
C LYS A 186 -2.05 -15.89 -14.36
N THR A 187 -1.52 -15.64 -15.56
CA THR A 187 -0.85 -16.67 -16.38
C THR A 187 0.64 -16.80 -16.08
N LYS A 188 1.23 -15.77 -15.47
CA LYS A 188 2.63 -15.76 -15.05
C LYS A 188 2.79 -16.13 -13.58
N PHE A 189 1.69 -16.10 -12.81
CA PHE A 189 1.68 -16.23 -11.34
C PHE A 189 2.58 -15.20 -10.66
N ALA A 190 2.76 -14.05 -11.29
CA ALA A 190 3.66 -12.98 -10.88
C ALA A 190 3.26 -11.63 -11.46
N ALA A 191 3.79 -10.55 -10.92
CA ALA A 191 3.53 -9.22 -11.44
C ALA A 191 4.47 -8.85 -12.59
N TRP A 192 3.92 -8.21 -13.65
CA TRP A 192 4.72 -7.54 -14.68
C TRP A 192 5.52 -6.39 -14.09
N TRP A 193 4.91 -5.64 -13.19
CA TRP A 193 5.53 -4.53 -12.50
C TRP A 193 4.93 -4.30 -11.12
N VAL A 194 5.75 -3.71 -10.24
CA VAL A 194 5.38 -3.18 -8.94
C VAL A 194 5.85 -1.74 -8.84
N ALA A 195 4.93 -0.82 -8.55
CA ALA A 195 5.16 0.62 -8.47
C ALA A 195 5.03 1.10 -7.02
N TYR A 196 5.99 1.87 -6.54
CA TYR A 196 6.03 2.30 -5.15
C TYR A 196 6.85 3.57 -4.93
N PRO A 197 6.47 4.41 -3.93
CA PRO A 197 7.31 5.49 -3.48
C PRO A 197 8.43 4.97 -2.58
N LEU A 198 9.65 5.47 -2.72
CA LEU A 198 10.76 5.21 -1.82
C LEU A 198 11.16 6.50 -1.08
N HIS A 199 11.04 6.49 0.23
CA HIS A 199 11.30 7.62 1.11
C HIS A 199 11.76 7.10 2.48
N SER A 200 12.50 7.90 3.24
CA SER A 200 13.00 7.53 4.56
C SER A 200 11.92 7.14 5.58
N ALA A 201 10.68 7.62 5.40
CA ALA A 201 9.56 7.22 6.24
C ALA A 201 9.19 5.72 6.13
N TYR A 202 9.59 5.05 5.05
CA TYR A 202 9.32 3.64 4.81
C TYR A 202 10.49 2.73 5.23
N THR A 203 11.68 3.29 5.35
CA THR A 203 12.91 2.54 5.64
C THR A 203 13.25 2.58 7.14
N GLY A 204 13.97 1.58 7.60
CA GLY A 204 14.38 1.45 9.00
C GLY A 204 15.33 0.28 9.18
N SER A 205 15.26 -0.38 10.31
CA SER A 205 16.08 -1.55 10.64
C SER A 205 15.18 -2.76 10.96
N GLY A 206 15.71 -3.93 10.74
CA GLY A 206 15.02 -5.19 11.04
C GLY A 206 14.46 -5.89 9.79
N ARG A 207 14.10 -7.14 10.00
CA ARG A 207 13.50 -8.01 8.97
C ARG A 207 12.39 -8.83 9.60
N VAL A 208 11.19 -8.65 9.11
CA VAL A 208 10.03 -9.50 9.42
C VAL A 208 9.80 -10.38 8.21
N GLU A 209 10.09 -11.67 8.32
CA GLU A 209 9.95 -12.63 7.22
C GLU A 209 8.66 -13.43 7.37
N THR A 210 7.67 -13.13 6.54
CA THR A 210 6.31 -13.68 6.63
C THR A 210 5.80 -14.11 5.26
N TRP A 211 6.29 -15.24 4.77
CA TRP A 211 5.90 -15.81 3.48
C TRP A 211 4.43 -16.19 3.47
N ALA A 212 3.62 -15.58 2.60
CA ALA A 212 2.18 -15.81 2.53
C ALA A 212 1.61 -15.58 1.13
N TYR A 213 0.45 -16.17 0.88
CA TYR A 213 -0.38 -15.77 -0.24
C TYR A 213 -0.84 -14.33 -0.07
N ASP A 214 -0.90 -13.59 -1.19
CA ASP A 214 -1.51 -12.27 -1.24
C ASP A 214 -3.03 -12.41 -1.05
N PRO A 215 -3.63 -11.82 -0.01
CA PRO A 215 -5.05 -11.97 0.25
C PRO A 215 -5.95 -11.32 -0.81
N LYS A 216 -5.39 -10.45 -1.66
CA LYS A 216 -6.12 -9.75 -2.72
C LYS A 216 -6.11 -10.47 -4.07
N ILE A 217 -5.43 -11.60 -4.17
CA ILE A 217 -5.33 -12.41 -5.38
C ILE A 217 -5.77 -13.83 -5.03
N ALA A 218 -6.65 -14.42 -5.82
CA ALA A 218 -7.10 -15.78 -5.56
C ALA A 218 -5.89 -16.75 -5.56
N ALA A 219 -5.86 -17.66 -4.59
CA ALA A 219 -4.72 -18.55 -4.34
C ALA A 219 -4.36 -19.43 -5.55
N GLU A 220 -5.35 -19.78 -6.37
CA GLU A 220 -5.17 -20.56 -7.60
C GLU A 220 -4.27 -19.86 -8.64
N TYR A 221 -4.21 -18.52 -8.61
CA TYR A 221 -3.34 -17.73 -9.48
C TYR A 221 -1.98 -17.42 -8.87
N GLN A 222 -1.70 -17.87 -7.67
CA GLN A 222 -0.42 -17.64 -7.02
C GLN A 222 0.42 -18.92 -6.99
N ALA A 223 1.74 -18.77 -7.05
CA ALA A 223 2.67 -19.85 -6.78
C ALA A 223 2.74 -20.15 -5.27
N ASN A 224 2.88 -21.40 -4.87
CA ASN A 224 3.15 -21.76 -3.48
C ASN A 224 4.65 -21.65 -3.21
N LEU A 225 5.06 -20.56 -2.59
CA LEU A 225 6.45 -20.25 -2.29
C LEU A 225 6.74 -20.22 -0.78
N THR A 226 6.00 -20.98 0.01
CA THR A 226 6.30 -21.16 1.45
C THR A 226 7.72 -21.66 1.68
N LYS A 227 8.24 -22.46 0.74
CA LYS A 227 9.66 -22.72 0.56
C LYS A 227 10.11 -22.08 -0.75
N SER A 228 11.42 -21.95 -0.98
CA SER A 228 11.93 -21.44 -2.25
C SER A 228 11.58 -22.37 -3.42
N TYR A 229 11.80 -21.92 -4.64
CA TYR A 229 11.70 -22.77 -5.81
C TYR A 229 12.60 -24.01 -5.63
N PRO A 230 12.13 -25.23 -5.98
CA PRO A 230 12.94 -26.45 -5.88
C PRO A 230 14.22 -26.39 -6.74
N ALA A 231 14.18 -25.69 -7.85
CA ALA A 231 15.34 -25.46 -8.70
C ALA A 231 16.33 -24.51 -8.03
N ARG A 232 17.53 -25.00 -7.71
CA ARG A 232 18.53 -24.29 -6.88
C ARG A 232 19.15 -23.03 -7.53
N ASN A 233 18.90 -22.81 -8.80
CA ASN A 233 19.37 -21.62 -9.52
C ASN A 233 18.42 -20.42 -9.46
N PHE A 234 17.27 -20.58 -8.81
CA PHE A 234 16.29 -19.52 -8.63
C PHE A 234 15.98 -19.24 -7.17
N ASP A 235 16.03 -17.96 -6.83
CA ASP A 235 15.52 -17.41 -5.57
C ASP A 235 14.06 -16.94 -5.73
N ARG A 236 13.38 -16.73 -4.60
CA ARG A 236 12.18 -15.91 -4.52
C ARG A 236 12.59 -14.45 -4.69
N GLY A 237 12.76 -14.02 -5.95
CA GLY A 237 13.16 -12.66 -6.27
C GLY A 237 12.06 -11.66 -5.95
N HIS A 238 12.32 -10.77 -4.99
CA HIS A 238 11.41 -9.68 -4.66
C HIS A 238 11.35 -8.67 -5.80
N GLN A 239 10.17 -8.23 -6.18
CA GLN A 239 10.06 -7.05 -7.03
C GLN A 239 10.20 -5.77 -6.20
N ILE A 240 9.27 -5.45 -5.27
CA ILE A 240 9.58 -4.45 -4.25
C ILE A 240 10.43 -5.10 -3.16
N PRO A 241 11.64 -4.58 -2.87
CA PRO A 241 12.52 -5.15 -1.85
C PRO A 241 11.95 -4.98 -0.44
N ASN A 242 12.10 -5.99 0.41
CA ASN A 242 11.68 -5.85 1.82
C ASN A 242 12.46 -4.75 2.57
N ALA A 243 13.71 -4.50 2.20
CA ALA A 243 14.53 -3.45 2.81
C ALA A 243 14.00 -2.04 2.54
N ASP A 244 13.23 -1.84 1.45
CA ASP A 244 12.59 -0.56 1.14
C ASP A 244 11.37 -0.29 2.05
N ARG A 245 11.00 -1.25 2.91
CA ARG A 245 9.84 -1.22 3.82
C ARG A 245 10.18 -1.57 5.27
N SER A 246 11.46 -1.62 5.60
CA SER A 246 11.96 -2.06 6.91
C SER A 246 11.61 -1.12 8.08
N GLY A 247 11.07 0.07 7.81
CA GLY A 247 10.57 1.00 8.83
C GLY A 247 9.17 0.68 9.37
N ASN A 248 8.45 -0.26 8.75
CA ASN A 248 7.10 -0.63 9.16
C ASN A 248 6.87 -2.13 8.97
N ALA A 249 6.61 -2.85 10.06
CA ALA A 249 6.48 -4.32 10.04
C ALA A 249 5.35 -4.81 9.13
N MET A 250 4.21 -4.11 9.07
CA MET A 250 3.07 -4.49 8.23
C MET A 250 3.40 -4.28 6.74
N MET A 251 3.99 -3.12 6.39
CA MET A 251 4.43 -2.86 5.02
C MET A 251 5.49 -3.85 4.58
N GLN A 252 6.44 -4.18 5.47
CA GLN A 252 7.47 -5.16 5.21
C GLN A 252 6.87 -6.56 5.01
N ALA A 253 5.92 -6.97 5.85
CA ALA A 253 5.23 -8.26 5.72
C ALA A 253 4.55 -8.42 4.35
N GLN A 254 3.93 -7.36 3.83
CA GLN A 254 3.29 -7.38 2.51
C GLN A 254 4.30 -7.60 1.37
N THR A 255 5.57 -7.23 1.55
CA THR A 255 6.61 -7.52 0.54
C THR A 255 6.94 -9.00 0.41
N PHE A 256 6.57 -9.83 1.39
CA PHE A 256 6.73 -11.29 1.37
C PHE A 256 5.53 -12.03 0.78
N TYR A 257 4.53 -11.34 0.25
CA TYR A 257 3.47 -12.00 -0.50
C TYR A 257 4.02 -12.67 -1.76
N PHE A 258 3.52 -13.87 -2.06
CA PHE A 258 3.98 -14.63 -3.24
C PHE A 258 3.71 -13.90 -4.55
N SER A 259 2.71 -13.01 -4.58
CA SER A 259 2.43 -12.14 -5.72
C SER A 259 3.57 -11.18 -6.07
N ASN A 260 4.43 -10.85 -5.08
CA ASN A 260 5.61 -9.99 -5.25
C ASN A 260 6.87 -10.77 -5.67
N MET A 261 6.77 -12.09 -5.83
CA MET A 261 7.90 -12.98 -6.11
C MET A 261 7.95 -13.41 -7.56
N THR A 262 9.17 -13.54 -8.07
CA THR A 262 9.47 -14.11 -9.39
C THR A 262 10.65 -15.07 -9.28
N PRO A 263 10.74 -16.12 -10.15
CA PRO A 263 11.92 -16.96 -10.19
C PRO A 263 13.11 -16.17 -10.75
N GLN A 264 13.94 -15.64 -9.87
CA GLN A 264 15.10 -14.83 -10.21
C GLN A 264 16.39 -15.64 -10.06
N ASN A 265 17.26 -15.56 -11.07
CA ASN A 265 18.57 -16.18 -10.98
C ASN A 265 19.30 -15.75 -9.71
N TYR A 266 19.75 -16.70 -8.89
CA TYR A 266 20.32 -16.40 -7.58
C TYR A 266 21.57 -15.50 -7.65
N SER A 267 22.41 -15.68 -8.68
CA SER A 267 23.62 -14.86 -8.84
C SER A 267 23.29 -13.41 -9.18
N LEU A 268 22.24 -13.19 -9.98
CA LEU A 268 21.71 -11.86 -10.25
C LEU A 268 21.10 -11.26 -8.98
N ASN A 269 20.18 -12.00 -8.34
CA ASN A 269 19.42 -11.53 -7.20
C ASN A 269 20.30 -11.12 -6.02
N GLN A 270 21.22 -11.99 -5.62
CA GLN A 270 22.00 -11.82 -4.37
C GLN A 270 23.19 -10.86 -4.50
N ASN A 271 23.61 -10.53 -5.71
CA ASN A 271 24.78 -9.70 -5.93
C ASN A 271 24.43 -8.40 -6.68
N PRO A 272 24.49 -8.32 -8.02
CA PRO A 272 24.42 -7.01 -8.67
C PRO A 272 23.02 -6.36 -8.61
N TRP A 273 21.94 -7.17 -8.54
CA TRP A 273 20.59 -6.63 -8.38
C TRP A 273 20.38 -6.06 -6.97
N ALA A 274 20.79 -6.78 -5.94
CA ALA A 274 20.78 -6.29 -4.56
C ALA A 274 21.65 -5.04 -4.39
N ALA A 275 22.76 -4.94 -5.12
CA ALA A 275 23.62 -3.75 -5.11
C ALA A 275 22.89 -2.52 -5.72
N LEU A 276 22.14 -2.70 -6.82
CA LEU A 276 21.32 -1.63 -7.40
C LEU A 276 20.23 -1.17 -6.40
N GLU A 277 19.57 -2.09 -5.72
CA GLU A 277 18.56 -1.78 -4.71
C GLU A 277 19.14 -1.02 -3.52
N LYS A 278 20.30 -1.47 -3.05
CA LYS A 278 21.03 -0.77 -1.99
C LYS A 278 21.44 0.64 -2.42
N MET A 279 21.93 0.81 -3.64
CA MET A 279 22.28 2.12 -4.19
C MET A 279 21.08 3.07 -4.26
N ALA A 280 19.90 2.57 -4.64
CA ALA A 280 18.69 3.37 -4.66
C ALA A 280 18.33 3.88 -3.25
N ARG A 281 18.44 3.04 -2.21
CA ARG A 281 18.19 3.44 -0.82
C ARG A 281 19.25 4.41 -0.30
N ASP A 282 20.53 4.12 -0.53
CA ASP A 282 21.62 4.86 0.14
C ASP A 282 21.95 6.18 -0.56
N ASN A 283 21.83 6.23 -1.90
CA ASN A 283 22.34 7.35 -2.68
C ASN A 283 21.26 8.13 -3.42
N TRP A 284 20.12 7.50 -3.75
CA TRP A 284 19.10 8.14 -4.61
C TRP A 284 17.84 8.53 -3.87
N MET A 285 17.57 7.91 -2.75
CA MET A 285 16.48 8.32 -1.87
C MET A 285 16.69 9.78 -1.42
N CYS A 286 15.63 10.55 -1.34
CA CYS A 286 15.67 11.98 -1.05
C CYS A 286 14.47 12.41 -0.18
N SER A 287 14.52 13.65 0.31
CA SER A 287 13.44 14.18 1.16
C SER A 287 12.13 14.38 0.41
N ASP A 288 12.18 14.55 -0.92
CA ASP A 288 10.97 14.64 -1.73
C ASP A 288 10.27 13.27 -1.84
N THR A 289 10.77 12.41 -2.63
CA THR A 289 10.41 11.00 -2.82
C THR A 289 11.14 10.51 -4.07
N LEU A 290 11.73 9.35 -4.02
CA LEU A 290 12.16 8.60 -5.19
C LEU A 290 11.01 7.69 -5.65
N TYR A 291 10.51 7.91 -6.84
CA TYR A 291 9.45 7.08 -7.42
C TYR A 291 10.05 5.93 -8.21
N VAL A 292 9.57 4.73 -7.95
CA VAL A 292 10.15 3.48 -8.48
C VAL A 292 9.07 2.64 -9.14
N VAL A 293 9.38 2.14 -10.34
CA VAL A 293 8.69 0.98 -10.91
C VAL A 293 9.73 -0.09 -11.18
N THR A 294 9.51 -1.26 -10.64
CA THR A 294 10.34 -2.44 -10.85
C THR A 294 9.52 -3.54 -11.51
N GLY A 295 10.14 -4.41 -12.28
CA GLY A 295 9.36 -5.45 -12.93
C GLY A 295 10.19 -6.56 -13.53
N ALA A 296 9.47 -7.56 -14.00
CA ALA A 296 9.98 -8.71 -14.71
C ALA A 296 9.36 -8.76 -16.11
N TYR A 297 10.10 -9.26 -17.08
CA TYR A 297 9.67 -9.34 -18.46
C TYR A 297 9.87 -10.73 -19.04
N TRP A 298 8.85 -11.23 -19.70
CA TRP A 298 8.85 -12.51 -20.40
C TRP A 298 8.80 -12.26 -21.90
N ASN A 299 9.77 -12.80 -22.64
CA ASN A 299 9.76 -12.74 -24.10
C ASN A 299 8.48 -13.41 -24.64
N PRO A 300 7.87 -12.86 -25.69
CA PRO A 300 6.78 -13.53 -26.38
C PRO A 300 7.17 -14.96 -26.78
N GLY A 301 6.32 -15.92 -26.45
CA GLY A 301 6.56 -17.34 -26.76
C GLY A 301 7.57 -18.04 -25.86
N SER A 302 8.11 -17.42 -24.84
CA SER A 302 8.96 -18.08 -23.84
C SER A 302 8.15 -19.15 -23.09
N THR A 303 8.65 -20.40 -23.10
CA THR A 303 8.07 -21.56 -22.42
C THR A 303 8.89 -22.01 -21.23
N PHE A 304 9.99 -21.32 -20.92
CA PHE A 304 10.85 -21.71 -19.82
C PHE A 304 10.15 -21.41 -18.47
N ALA A 305 10.03 -22.43 -17.65
CA ALA A 305 9.36 -22.37 -16.36
C ALA A 305 10.11 -23.21 -15.32
N THR A 306 9.85 -22.93 -14.05
CA THR A 306 10.32 -23.71 -12.91
C THR A 306 9.12 -24.07 -12.03
N PRO A 307 9.06 -25.29 -11.46
CA PRO A 307 7.97 -25.63 -10.57
C PRO A 307 8.05 -24.86 -9.25
N ASP A 308 6.89 -24.55 -8.66
CA ASP A 308 6.79 -24.24 -7.23
C ASP A 308 6.81 -25.55 -6.41
N ILE A 309 6.56 -25.45 -5.10
CA ILE A 309 6.61 -26.64 -4.22
C ILE A 309 5.46 -27.63 -4.46
N ASP A 310 4.38 -27.20 -5.10
CA ASP A 310 3.21 -28.03 -5.45
C ASP A 310 3.28 -28.50 -6.92
N GLY A 311 4.35 -28.17 -7.64
CA GLY A 311 4.58 -28.56 -9.03
C GLY A 311 3.95 -27.62 -10.08
N LYS A 312 3.35 -26.48 -9.65
CA LYS A 312 2.83 -25.48 -10.58
C LYS A 312 3.99 -24.86 -11.36
N GLN A 313 3.92 -24.91 -12.68
CA GLN A 313 4.98 -24.41 -13.56
C GLN A 313 4.94 -22.86 -13.63
N CYS A 314 5.84 -22.22 -12.91
CA CYS A 314 5.97 -20.77 -12.86
C CYS A 314 6.85 -20.28 -14.01
N PRO A 315 6.36 -19.48 -14.96
CA PRO A 315 7.18 -18.95 -16.04
C PRO A 315 8.36 -18.13 -15.49
N VAL A 316 9.56 -18.43 -15.98
CA VAL A 316 10.78 -17.72 -15.60
C VAL A 316 10.91 -16.48 -16.46
N PRO A 317 11.03 -15.27 -15.88
CA PRO A 317 11.24 -14.06 -16.66
C PRO A 317 12.59 -14.07 -17.37
N ASN A 318 12.63 -13.51 -18.57
CA ASN A 318 13.86 -13.36 -19.34
C ASN A 318 14.69 -12.17 -18.87
N TYR A 319 14.02 -11.10 -18.41
CA TYR A 319 14.68 -9.86 -17.99
C TYR A 319 14.02 -9.28 -16.73
N TYR A 320 14.80 -8.46 -16.04
CA TYR A 320 14.33 -7.56 -14.98
C TYR A 320 14.59 -6.12 -15.37
N PHE A 321 13.74 -5.23 -14.87
CA PHE A 321 13.91 -3.80 -15.05
C PHE A 321 13.59 -3.02 -13.77
N LYS A 322 14.20 -1.85 -13.63
CA LYS A 322 13.79 -0.81 -12.70
C LYS A 322 13.84 0.53 -13.41
N VAL A 323 12.85 1.38 -13.16
CA VAL A 323 12.83 2.76 -13.63
C VAL A 323 12.58 3.69 -12.45
N PHE A 324 13.27 4.83 -12.46
CA PHE A 324 13.28 5.78 -11.37
C PHE A 324 13.01 7.19 -11.88
N VAL A 325 12.24 7.97 -11.11
CA VAL A 325 12.04 9.41 -11.31
C VAL A 325 12.06 10.11 -9.97
N ARG A 326 12.69 11.29 -9.92
CA ARG A 326 12.63 12.21 -8.79
C ARG A 326 12.97 13.64 -9.23
N THR A 327 12.80 14.62 -8.34
CA THR A 327 13.34 15.96 -8.57
C THR A 327 14.88 15.94 -8.54
N VAL A 328 15.53 16.81 -9.29
CA VAL A 328 17.00 16.90 -9.35
C VAL A 328 17.57 17.20 -7.97
N LYS A 329 17.02 18.21 -7.28
CA LYS A 329 17.48 18.64 -5.95
C LYS A 329 17.08 17.69 -4.83
N GLY A 330 15.93 17.03 -4.94
CA GLY A 330 15.44 16.04 -3.96
C GLY A 330 14.86 16.64 -2.67
N ASN A 331 14.63 17.95 -2.60
CA ASN A 331 14.13 18.65 -1.42
C ASN A 331 13.30 19.90 -1.75
N VAL A 332 12.65 19.92 -2.90
CA VAL A 332 11.92 21.11 -3.39
C VAL A 332 10.40 20.93 -3.41
N ARG A 333 9.90 19.69 -3.34
CA ARG A 333 8.46 19.44 -3.39
C ARG A 333 7.78 19.87 -2.09
N GLN A 334 6.61 20.48 -2.27
CA GLN A 334 5.68 20.79 -1.19
C GLN A 334 4.60 19.71 -1.08
N ALA A 335 3.94 19.64 0.07
CA ALA A 335 2.80 18.74 0.24
C ALA A 335 1.70 19.08 -0.77
N GLY A 336 1.27 18.08 -1.55
CA GLY A 336 0.25 18.22 -2.58
C GLY A 336 0.77 18.49 -3.99
N ASP A 337 2.07 18.79 -4.16
CA ASP A 337 2.66 18.97 -5.49
C ASP A 337 2.59 17.66 -6.31
N ARG A 338 2.26 17.79 -7.58
CA ARG A 338 2.33 16.68 -8.54
C ARG A 338 3.70 16.68 -9.21
N LEU A 339 4.28 15.51 -9.41
CA LEU A 339 5.58 15.40 -10.06
C LEU A 339 5.55 15.96 -11.50
N GLY A 340 4.44 15.76 -12.21
CA GLY A 340 4.25 16.26 -13.57
C GLY A 340 4.12 17.80 -13.69
N ASP A 341 3.94 18.51 -12.58
CA ASP A 341 3.85 19.98 -12.58
C ASP A 341 5.25 20.64 -12.59
N TYR A 342 6.31 19.85 -12.36
CA TYR A 342 7.68 20.35 -12.35
C TYR A 342 8.22 20.50 -13.77
N PRO A 343 8.97 21.59 -14.07
CA PRO A 343 9.70 21.73 -15.32
C PRO A 343 10.66 20.55 -15.57
N ALA A 344 10.84 20.19 -16.83
CA ALA A 344 11.64 19.02 -17.20
C ALA A 344 13.10 19.08 -16.71
N ASP A 345 13.68 20.26 -16.61
CA ASP A 345 15.04 20.50 -16.10
C ASP A 345 15.16 20.36 -14.58
N GLN A 346 14.03 20.33 -13.86
CA GLN A 346 13.97 20.07 -12.43
C GLN A 346 13.71 18.58 -12.09
N LEU A 347 13.47 17.76 -13.09
CA LEU A 347 13.26 16.32 -12.94
C LEU A 347 14.41 15.52 -13.54
N LYS A 348 14.71 14.38 -12.93
CA LYS A 348 15.63 13.39 -13.51
C LYS A 348 15.06 12.00 -13.46
N SER A 349 15.39 11.21 -14.47
CA SER A 349 15.01 9.82 -14.57
C SER A 349 16.16 8.92 -15.01
N ILE A 350 16.03 7.63 -14.74
CA ILE A 350 16.92 6.59 -15.23
C ILE A 350 16.18 5.25 -15.26
N GLY A 351 16.56 4.40 -16.19
CA GLY A 351 16.08 3.02 -16.28
C GLY A 351 17.23 2.02 -16.26
N PHE A 352 16.89 0.78 -15.95
CA PHE A 352 17.80 -0.37 -15.96
C PHE A 352 17.09 -1.56 -16.59
N TRP A 353 17.86 -2.33 -17.39
CA TRP A 353 17.37 -3.54 -18.05
C TRP A 353 18.45 -4.58 -18.03
N VAL A 354 18.16 -5.74 -17.43
CA VAL A 354 19.15 -6.80 -17.24
C VAL A 354 18.56 -8.18 -17.52
N GLU A 355 19.31 -9.06 -18.11
CA GLU A 355 18.94 -10.45 -18.34
C GLU A 355 18.87 -11.22 -17.01
N ASN A 356 17.90 -12.12 -16.88
CA ASN A 356 17.75 -13.00 -15.71
C ASN A 356 18.76 -14.15 -15.72
N ALA A 357 20.03 -13.83 -15.65
CA ALA A 357 21.13 -14.78 -15.71
C ALA A 357 22.27 -14.38 -14.76
N GLY A 358 23.23 -15.27 -14.55
CA GLY A 358 24.47 -14.94 -13.84
C GLY A 358 25.44 -14.13 -14.69
N GLY A 359 26.40 -13.47 -14.05
CA GLY A 359 27.49 -12.78 -14.75
C GLY A 359 27.12 -11.45 -15.41
N GLN A 360 26.05 -10.80 -14.97
CA GLN A 360 25.44 -9.65 -15.62
C GLN A 360 26.18 -8.30 -15.44
N GLY A 361 27.34 -8.28 -14.81
CA GLY A 361 28.08 -7.03 -14.60
C GLY A 361 27.50 -6.16 -13.48
N THR A 362 27.45 -4.84 -13.70
CA THR A 362 26.99 -3.87 -12.69
C THR A 362 25.86 -2.98 -13.25
N ALA A 363 25.20 -2.24 -12.38
CA ALA A 363 24.11 -1.32 -12.74
C ALA A 363 24.49 -0.38 -13.91
N ARG A 364 25.75 0.10 -13.97
CA ARG A 364 26.20 0.97 -15.05
C ARG A 364 26.05 0.35 -16.44
N SER A 365 26.23 -0.97 -16.57
CA SER A 365 26.10 -1.67 -17.87
C SER A 365 24.64 -1.90 -18.29
N TRP A 366 23.68 -1.70 -17.38
CA TRP A 366 22.23 -1.93 -17.62
C TRP A 366 21.46 -0.66 -17.91
N VAL A 367 22.12 0.50 -17.89
CA VAL A 367 21.47 1.80 -18.02
C VAL A 367 20.67 1.91 -19.31
N LYS A 368 19.44 2.31 -19.16
CA LYS A 368 18.46 2.67 -20.18
C LYS A 368 17.80 3.98 -19.81
N SER A 369 17.10 4.59 -20.73
CA SER A 369 16.09 5.59 -20.37
C SER A 369 14.76 4.91 -19.96
N VAL A 370 13.90 5.64 -19.30
CA VAL A 370 12.51 5.18 -19.03
C VAL A 370 11.81 4.84 -20.34
N SER A 371 11.94 5.70 -21.37
CA SER A 371 11.34 5.48 -22.68
C SER A 371 11.87 4.24 -23.41
N GLU A 372 13.15 3.90 -23.25
CA GLU A 372 13.69 2.65 -23.79
C GLU A 372 13.04 1.43 -23.10
N VAL A 373 12.85 1.49 -21.76
CA VAL A 373 12.17 0.41 -21.02
C VAL A 373 10.69 0.32 -21.39
N GLU A 374 10.00 1.46 -21.60
CA GLU A 374 8.64 1.50 -22.11
C GLU A 374 8.52 0.78 -23.47
N ASN A 375 9.45 1.05 -24.39
CA ASN A 375 9.46 0.41 -25.71
C ASN A 375 9.71 -1.11 -25.62
N LEU A 376 10.54 -1.56 -24.67
CA LEU A 376 10.82 -2.98 -24.47
C LEU A 376 9.64 -3.72 -23.84
N THR A 377 8.95 -3.09 -22.89
CA THR A 377 7.87 -3.72 -22.12
C THR A 377 6.50 -3.51 -22.72
N GLY A 378 6.33 -2.42 -23.49
CA GLY A 378 5.05 -1.95 -23.98
C GLY A 378 4.16 -1.36 -22.88
N PHE A 379 4.63 -1.14 -21.65
CA PHE A 379 3.95 -0.38 -20.62
C PHE A 379 4.37 1.09 -20.68
N GLU A 380 3.46 1.99 -20.33
CA GLU A 380 3.75 3.41 -20.16
C GLU A 380 3.99 3.70 -18.66
N PHE A 381 5.22 4.07 -18.33
CA PHE A 381 5.63 4.42 -16.98
C PHE A 381 5.54 5.93 -16.76
N PHE A 382 5.21 6.34 -15.54
CA PHE A 382 5.14 7.77 -15.16
C PHE A 382 4.36 8.62 -16.18
N PRO A 383 3.08 8.33 -16.43
CA PRO A 383 2.33 8.95 -17.54
C PRO A 383 2.21 10.47 -17.43
N SER A 384 2.34 11.04 -16.22
CA SER A 384 2.32 12.50 -15.99
C SER A 384 3.69 13.18 -16.18
N VAL A 385 4.78 12.41 -16.36
CA VAL A 385 6.14 12.96 -16.47
C VAL A 385 6.46 13.30 -17.92
N PRO A 386 7.05 14.49 -18.20
CA PRO A 386 7.38 14.90 -19.57
C PRO A 386 8.26 13.90 -20.33
N ALA A 387 7.99 13.69 -21.61
CA ALA A 387 8.74 12.75 -22.46
C ALA A 387 10.25 13.05 -22.49
N ALA A 388 10.64 14.33 -22.44
CA ALA A 388 12.04 14.73 -22.38
C ALA A 388 12.75 14.23 -21.11
N VAL A 389 12.03 14.13 -19.98
CA VAL A 389 12.56 13.53 -18.76
C VAL A 389 12.68 12.03 -18.93
N LYS A 390 11.64 11.37 -19.44
CA LYS A 390 11.65 9.91 -19.66
C LYS A 390 12.73 9.44 -20.66
N ALA A 391 13.18 10.32 -21.53
CA ALA A 391 14.27 10.04 -22.49
C ALA A 391 15.68 10.16 -21.88
N GLN A 392 15.82 10.68 -20.66
CA GLN A 392 17.12 10.83 -19.99
C GLN A 392 17.73 9.47 -19.66
N LYS A 393 19.05 9.38 -19.79
CA LYS A 393 19.87 8.24 -19.33
C LYS A 393 21.27 8.66 -18.89
N ASP A 394 21.38 9.81 -18.26
CA ASP A 394 22.65 10.33 -17.76
C ASP A 394 23.08 9.57 -16.48
N ALA A 395 23.86 8.52 -16.66
CA ALA A 395 24.38 7.69 -15.57
C ALA A 395 25.21 8.50 -14.57
N ALA A 396 25.95 9.50 -15.03
CA ALA A 396 26.82 10.30 -14.17
C ALA A 396 26.00 11.14 -13.16
N SER A 397 24.85 11.67 -13.57
CA SER A 397 23.96 12.42 -12.67
C SER A 397 23.38 11.55 -11.54
N TRP A 398 23.43 10.21 -11.67
CA TRP A 398 23.00 9.24 -10.66
C TRP A 398 24.20 8.62 -9.91
N GLY A 399 25.45 9.06 -10.19
CA GLY A 399 26.67 8.55 -9.52
C GLY A 399 27.10 7.15 -9.97
N LEU A 400 26.78 6.78 -11.21
CA LEU A 400 27.14 5.52 -11.86
C LEU A 400 28.39 5.64 -12.72
#